data_128e992fd6c04aaa442711059fd599e4
#
_entry.id   128e992fd6c04aaa442711059fd599e4
#
_cell.length_a   1.000
_cell.length_b   1.000
_cell.length_c   1.000
_cell.angle_alpha   90.00
_cell.angle_beta   90.00
_cell.angle_gamma   90.00
#
_symmetry.space_group_name_H-M   'P 1'
#
loop_
_entity.id
_entity.type
_entity.pdbx_description
1 polymer ?
#
loop_
_entity_poly.entity_id
_entity_poly.type
_entity_poly.pdbx_seq_one_letter_code
_entity_poly.pdbx_strand_id
1 'polypeptide(L)'
;MNAIAFKTIGIGVTFSPNLEANINEAARFALCFGSKLVLIHVGEASEKKSKTFLKFLSPFKSKNLDYEVLFKSGDPVDVILSSAQEKKVDLLIIGALKKENFLKYYLG
;
A
#
# COMPACT_ATOMS: atom_id res chain seq x y z
N MET A 1 10.78 22.90 14.44
CA MET A 1 11.21 21.85 13.52
C MET A 1 9.98 21.23 12.83
N ASN A 2 10.06 21.07 11.55
CA ASN A 2 8.96 20.49 10.82
C ASN A 2 9.17 18.99 10.70
N ALA A 3 8.24 18.23 11.23
CA ALA A 3 8.24 16.80 10.98
C ALA A 3 7.89 16.54 9.53
N ILE A 4 8.48 15.50 8.97
CA ILE A 4 8.08 15.05 7.64
C ILE A 4 6.65 14.54 7.75
N ALA A 5 5.77 15.08 6.93
CA ALA A 5 4.37 14.68 6.91
C ALA A 5 4.11 13.82 5.68
N PHE A 6 3.73 12.59 5.91
CA PHE A 6 3.26 11.71 4.83
C PHE A 6 1.74 11.73 4.88
N LYS A 7 1.12 12.45 3.97
CA LYS A 7 -0.34 12.49 3.90
C LYS A 7 -0.91 11.21 3.32
N THR A 8 -0.22 10.65 2.34
CA THR A 8 -0.66 9.44 1.65
C THR A 8 0.52 8.52 1.44
N ILE A 9 0.37 7.31 1.90
CA ILE A 9 1.39 6.26 1.74
C ILE A 9 0.82 5.21 0.81
N GLY A 10 1.58 4.84 -0.20
CA GLY A 10 1.19 3.80 -1.14
C GLY A 10 2.02 2.54 -0.92
N ILE A 11 1.45 1.40 -1.20
CA ILE A 11 2.17 0.13 -1.21
C ILE A 11 1.73 -0.70 -2.41
N GLY A 12 2.71 -1.18 -3.17
CA GLY A 12 2.47 -2.18 -4.20
C GLY A 12 2.36 -3.54 -3.55
N VAL A 13 1.29 -4.27 -3.83
CA VAL A 13 1.03 -5.56 -3.19
C VAL A 13 0.83 -6.66 -4.22
N THR A 14 1.35 -7.84 -3.90
CA THR A 14 1.15 -9.06 -4.67
C THR A 14 0.64 -10.16 -3.75
N PHE A 15 0.01 -11.17 -4.34
CA PHE A 15 -0.48 -12.31 -3.56
C PHE A 15 0.66 -13.29 -3.32
N SER A 16 1.51 -12.95 -2.38
CA SER A 16 2.64 -13.75 -1.93
C SER A 16 2.39 -14.20 -0.49
N PRO A 17 3.20 -15.16 0.02
CA PRO A 17 3.09 -15.56 1.42
C PRO A 17 3.27 -14.42 2.41
N ASN A 18 3.88 -13.31 1.98
CA ASN A 18 4.16 -12.18 2.86
C ASN A 18 3.14 -11.06 2.77
N LEU A 19 2.06 -11.27 2.02
CA LEU A 19 1.07 -10.22 1.78
C LEU A 19 0.51 -9.67 3.09
N GLU A 20 0.11 -10.54 4.00
CA GLU A 20 -0.46 -10.10 5.27
C GLU A 20 0.55 -9.28 6.09
N ALA A 21 1.77 -9.77 6.20
CA ALA A 21 2.82 -9.06 6.94
C ALA A 21 3.11 -7.70 6.32
N ASN A 22 3.14 -7.63 4.99
CA ASN A 22 3.41 -6.40 4.27
C ASN A 22 2.29 -5.37 4.49
N ILE A 23 1.05 -5.81 4.43
CA ILE A 23 -0.09 -4.94 4.69
C ILE A 23 -0.08 -4.46 6.14
N ASN A 24 0.20 -5.36 7.09
CA ASN A 24 0.27 -5.00 8.50
C ASN A 24 1.32 -3.92 8.74
N GLU A 25 2.50 -4.08 8.17
CA GLU A 25 3.56 -3.10 8.36
C GLU A 25 3.19 -1.75 7.76
N ALA A 26 2.65 -1.77 6.53
CA ALA A 26 2.23 -0.53 5.88
C ALA A 26 1.11 0.17 6.65
N ALA A 27 0.16 -0.59 7.16
CA ALA A 27 -0.95 -0.03 7.93
C ALA A 27 -0.48 0.61 9.23
N ARG A 28 0.44 -0.05 9.94
CA ARG A 28 1.02 0.51 11.16
C ARG A 28 1.78 1.79 10.86
N PHE A 29 2.53 1.78 9.76
CA PHE A 29 3.28 2.95 9.34
C PHE A 29 2.33 4.11 9.05
N ALA A 30 1.27 3.85 8.29
CA ALA A 30 0.27 4.87 7.96
C ALA A 30 -0.41 5.43 9.21
N LEU A 31 -0.76 4.57 10.16
CA LEU A 31 -1.35 5.02 11.42
C LEU A 31 -0.39 5.88 12.22
N CYS A 32 0.89 5.52 12.22
CA CYS A 32 1.92 6.29 12.94
C CYS A 32 2.00 7.73 12.45
N PHE A 33 1.84 7.95 11.15
CA PHE A 33 1.92 9.27 10.53
C PHE A 33 0.55 9.92 10.30
N GLY A 34 -0.53 9.24 10.65
CA GLY A 34 -1.87 9.75 10.36
C GLY A 34 -2.15 9.83 8.87
N SER A 35 -1.59 8.90 8.11
CA SER A 35 -1.66 8.92 6.65
C SER A 35 -2.80 8.08 6.11
N LYS A 36 -3.26 8.43 4.91
CA LYS A 36 -4.07 7.53 4.11
C LYS A 36 -3.18 6.45 3.52
N LEU A 37 -3.67 5.21 3.46
CA LEU A 37 -2.95 4.09 2.86
C LEU A 37 -3.62 3.70 1.55
N VAL A 38 -2.83 3.63 0.48
CA VAL A 38 -3.30 3.19 -0.83
C VAL A 38 -2.60 1.87 -1.17
N LEU A 39 -3.37 0.80 -1.28
CA LEU A 39 -2.87 -0.48 -1.76
C LEU A 39 -3.02 -0.54 -3.26
N ILE A 40 -1.93 -0.82 -3.97
CA ILE A 40 -1.91 -0.87 -5.43
C ILE A 40 -1.59 -2.31 -5.84
N HIS A 41 -2.57 -2.98 -6.44
CA HIS A 41 -2.40 -4.32 -6.94
C HIS A 41 -2.47 -4.31 -8.48
N VAL A 42 -1.42 -4.81 -9.12
CA VAL A 42 -1.40 -4.96 -10.57
C VAL A 42 -1.94 -6.34 -10.91
N GLY A 43 -3.17 -6.36 -11.37
CA GLY A 43 -3.89 -7.60 -11.66
C GLY A 43 -5.37 -7.33 -11.73
N GLU A 44 -6.11 -8.31 -12.20
CA GLU A 44 -7.55 -8.18 -12.32
C GLU A 44 -8.22 -8.09 -10.96
N ALA A 45 -9.25 -7.25 -10.88
CA ALA A 45 -10.08 -7.19 -9.69
C ALA A 45 -10.91 -8.46 -9.59
N SER A 46 -11.06 -8.95 -8.37
CA SER A 46 -11.96 -10.06 -8.09
C SER A 46 -12.50 -9.92 -6.68
N GLU A 47 -13.65 -10.52 -6.45
CA GLU A 47 -14.25 -10.50 -5.14
C GLU A 47 -13.36 -11.19 -4.11
N LYS A 48 -12.74 -12.31 -4.51
CA LYS A 48 -11.84 -13.06 -3.63
C LYS A 48 -10.64 -12.20 -3.19
N LYS A 49 -10.03 -11.49 -4.14
CA LYS A 49 -8.89 -10.61 -3.83
C LYS A 49 -9.31 -9.47 -2.93
N SER A 50 -10.44 -8.85 -3.22
CA SER A 50 -10.97 -7.76 -2.39
C SER A 50 -11.21 -8.23 -0.96
N LYS A 51 -11.81 -9.39 -0.79
CA LYS A 51 -12.07 -9.94 0.55
C LYS A 51 -10.77 -10.22 1.29
N THR A 52 -9.74 -10.69 0.61
CA THR A 52 -8.45 -10.95 1.23
C THR A 52 -7.82 -9.65 1.73
N PHE A 53 -7.82 -8.61 0.92
CA PHE A 53 -7.30 -7.30 1.35
C PHE A 53 -8.09 -6.75 2.54
N LEU A 54 -9.42 -6.82 2.48
CA LEU A 54 -10.25 -6.32 3.57
C LEU A 54 -10.02 -7.13 4.85
N LYS A 55 -9.82 -8.43 4.73
CA LYS A 55 -9.52 -9.28 5.88
C LYS A 55 -8.23 -8.83 6.56
N PHE A 56 -7.19 -8.57 5.79
CA PHE A 56 -5.90 -8.17 6.34
C PHE A 56 -5.93 -6.73 6.89
N LEU A 57 -6.81 -5.89 6.37
CA LEU A 57 -6.97 -4.52 6.87
C LEU A 57 -7.93 -4.41 8.05
N SER A 58 -8.75 -5.45 8.28
CA SER A 58 -9.80 -5.39 9.30
C SER A 58 -9.28 -5.09 10.72
N PRO A 59 -8.08 -5.57 11.14
CA PRO A 59 -7.58 -5.22 12.48
C PRO A 59 -7.33 -3.73 12.68
N PHE A 60 -7.20 -2.97 11.60
CA PHE A 60 -6.91 -1.54 11.66
C PHE A 60 -8.14 -0.66 11.51
N LYS A 61 -9.28 -1.26 11.22
CA LYS A 61 -10.52 -0.52 11.02
C LYS A 61 -10.94 0.23 12.29
N SER A 62 -10.81 -0.42 13.44
CA SER A 62 -11.14 0.20 14.72
C SER A 62 -10.18 1.34 15.10
N LYS A 63 -9.05 1.43 14.42
CA LYS A 63 -8.06 2.49 14.63
C LYS A 63 -8.21 3.64 13.65
N ASN A 64 -9.31 3.65 12.91
CA ASN A 64 -9.65 4.69 11.94
C ASN A 64 -8.62 4.84 10.81
N LEU A 65 -8.06 3.72 10.36
CA LEU A 65 -7.18 3.76 9.20
C LEU A 65 -8.00 4.13 7.96
N ASP A 66 -7.59 5.20 7.28
CA ASP A 66 -8.15 5.57 5.99
C ASP A 66 -7.37 4.84 4.91
N TYR A 67 -8.07 4.07 4.09
CA TYR A 67 -7.39 3.29 3.05
C TYR A 67 -8.21 3.20 1.78
N GLU A 68 -7.52 2.89 0.70
CA GLU A 68 -8.11 2.64 -0.61
C GLU A 68 -7.37 1.49 -1.26
N VAL A 69 -8.08 0.64 -2.01
CA VAL A 69 -7.48 -0.48 -2.74
C VAL A 69 -7.68 -0.25 -4.23
N LEU A 70 -6.59 -0.27 -4.98
CA LEU A 70 -6.62 -0.09 -6.43
C LEU A 70 -6.24 -1.39 -7.13
N PHE A 71 -7.04 -1.75 -8.13
CA PHE A 71 -6.73 -2.84 -9.05
C PHE A 71 -6.42 -2.21 -10.40
N LYS A 72 -5.21 -2.41 -10.89
CA LYS A 72 -4.75 -1.81 -12.15
C LYS A 72 -4.18 -2.90 -13.04
N SER A 73 -4.13 -2.64 -14.34
CA SER A 73 -3.51 -3.54 -15.30
C SER A 73 -2.41 -2.82 -16.07
N GLY A 74 -1.43 -3.58 -16.50
CA GLY A 74 -0.31 -3.05 -17.26
C GLY A 74 1.02 -3.51 -16.71
N ASP A 75 2.09 -2.83 -17.11
CA ASP A 75 3.42 -3.11 -16.60
C ASP A 75 3.50 -2.73 -15.11
N PRO A 76 3.91 -3.65 -14.23
CA PRO A 76 3.84 -3.41 -12.79
C PRO A 76 4.56 -2.15 -12.33
N VAL A 77 5.77 -1.90 -12.80
CA VAL A 77 6.51 -0.73 -12.36
C VAL A 77 5.84 0.55 -12.82
N ASP A 78 5.48 0.62 -14.10
CA ASP A 78 4.85 1.81 -14.66
C ASP A 78 3.51 2.10 -14.00
N VAL A 79 2.73 1.04 -13.77
CA VAL A 79 1.40 1.17 -13.17
C VAL A 79 1.48 1.61 -11.73
N ILE A 80 2.40 1.05 -10.96
CA ILE A 80 2.56 1.44 -9.55
C ILE A 80 3.00 2.90 -9.47
N LEU A 81 3.96 3.32 -10.29
CA LEU A 81 4.42 4.69 -10.26
C LEU A 81 3.34 5.67 -10.71
N SER A 82 2.63 5.36 -11.78
CA SER A 82 1.56 6.25 -12.26
C SER A 82 0.40 6.33 -11.27
N SER A 83 0.06 5.20 -10.62
CA SER A 83 -0.98 5.20 -9.59
C SER A 83 -0.57 6.02 -8.38
N ALA A 84 0.69 5.92 -7.99
CA ALA A 84 1.22 6.71 -6.89
C ALA A 84 1.14 8.21 -7.20
N GLN A 85 1.46 8.60 -8.42
CA GLN A 85 1.34 10.00 -8.85
C GLN A 85 -0.12 10.45 -8.88
N GLU A 86 -1.00 9.63 -9.42
CA GLU A 86 -2.43 9.94 -9.51
C GLU A 86 -3.03 10.16 -8.12
N LYS A 87 -2.65 9.36 -7.16
CA LYS A 87 -3.17 9.44 -5.79
C LYS A 87 -2.35 10.36 -4.90
N LYS A 88 -1.37 11.05 -5.44
CA LYS A 88 -0.51 11.98 -4.70
C LYS A 88 0.17 11.32 -3.51
N VAL A 89 0.69 10.13 -3.73
CA VAL A 89 1.41 9.37 -2.71
C VAL A 89 2.73 10.06 -2.39
N ASP A 90 2.98 10.30 -1.12
CA ASP A 90 4.22 10.93 -0.64
C ASP A 90 5.31 9.90 -0.39
N LEU A 91 4.95 8.70 0.03
CA LEU A 91 5.89 7.62 0.30
C LEU A 91 5.35 6.35 -0.32
N LEU A 92 6.15 5.73 -1.16
CA LEU A 92 5.78 4.48 -1.81
C LEU A 92 6.62 3.34 -1.24
N ILE A 93 5.94 2.29 -0.78
CA ILE A 93 6.57 1.09 -0.24
C ILE A 93 6.44 -0.01 -1.27
N ILE A 94 7.57 -0.61 -1.65
CA ILE A 94 7.59 -1.69 -2.62
C ILE A 94 8.35 -2.86 -2.00
N GLY A 95 7.70 -4.04 -2.01
CA GLY A 95 8.36 -5.26 -1.58
C GLY A 95 9.28 -5.80 -2.65
N ALA A 96 10.40 -6.38 -2.24
CA ALA A 96 11.28 -7.06 -3.16
C ALA A 96 10.65 -8.38 -3.60
N LEU A 97 10.81 -8.73 -4.87
CA LEU A 97 10.13 -9.88 -5.45
C LEU A 97 10.55 -11.22 -4.85
N LYS A 98 11.81 -11.36 -4.45
CA LYS A 98 12.35 -12.63 -3.97
C LYS A 98 12.75 -12.62 -2.51
N LYS A 99 12.85 -11.44 -1.93
CA LYS A 99 13.21 -11.27 -0.53
C LYS A 99 12.18 -10.38 0.09
N GLU A 100 11.95 -10.59 1.36
CA GLU A 100 10.86 -9.92 2.06
C GLU A 100 11.30 -8.59 2.64
N ASN A 101 12.17 -7.91 1.91
CA ASN A 101 12.65 -6.61 2.31
C ASN A 101 11.84 -5.53 1.60
N PHE A 102 11.41 -4.55 2.36
CA PHE A 102 10.76 -3.39 1.78
C PHE A 102 11.79 -2.44 1.21
N LEU A 103 11.47 -1.93 0.03
CA LEU A 103 12.14 -0.78 -0.52
C LEU A 103 11.19 0.40 -0.37
N LYS A 104 11.67 1.46 0.24
CA LYS A 104 10.85 2.65 0.49
C LYS A 104 11.40 3.81 -0.31
N TYR A 105 10.52 4.42 -1.09
CA TYR A 105 10.89 5.56 -1.92
C TYR A 105 10.12 6.79 -1.47
N TYR A 106 10.85 7.83 -1.17
CA TYR A 106 10.25 9.12 -0.82
C TYR A 106 9.98 9.89 -2.11
N LEU A 107 8.72 10.23 -2.33
CA LEU A 107 8.27 10.90 -3.54
C LEU A 107 7.91 12.37 -3.30
N GLY A 108 8.12 12.82 -2.11
CA GLY A 108 7.81 14.20 -1.74
C GLY A 108 8.75 15.21 -2.43
#